data_671976b69df0ea317f530c6ec83c1c4c
#
_entry.id   671976b69df0ea317f530c6ec83c1c4c
#
_cell.length_a   1.000
_cell.length_b   1.000
_cell.length_c   1.000
_cell.angle_alpha   90.00
_cell.angle_beta   90.00
_cell.angle_gamma   90.00
#
_symmetry.space_group_name_H-M   'P 1'
#
loop_
_entity.id
_entity.type
_entity.pdbx_description
1 polymer ?
#
loop_
_entity_poly.entity_id
_entity_poly.type
_entity_poly.pdbx_seq_one_letter_code
_entity_poly.pdbx_strand_id
1 'polypeptide(L)'
;MDCSVAENHAQKDFHAEGNMDSQLLQEIERYLQENFLDIVALREMGVKFSYRTRHTGRIGQIREKLEKIFAHFEDSFSQRLMQLIRKKGKSEVEVYKKAQLDRRLFSKLRTDARYTPSKRNIMALVISLELNMKEAEDLLRRAGYALSSTRKEDVILRYFIEQREYDLFLINDVLDYYGLSILGDSAVH
;
A
#
# COMPACT_ATOMS: atom_id res chain seq x y z
N MET A 1 31.19 -41.92 -38.85
CA MET A 1 30.45 -40.65 -38.94
C MET A 1 30.04 -40.32 -37.52
N ASP A 2 30.79 -39.41 -36.95
CA ASP A 2 30.78 -39.12 -35.51
C ASP A 2 29.61 -38.24 -35.10
N CYS A 3 28.91 -38.67 -34.08
CA CYS A 3 27.82 -37.96 -33.41
C CYS A 3 28.22 -37.70 -31.95
N SER A 4 29.43 -37.09 -31.71
CA SER A 4 29.92 -36.90 -30.33
C SER A 4 30.42 -35.51 -29.99
N VAL A 5 30.00 -34.46 -30.71
CA VAL A 5 30.47 -33.08 -30.47
C VAL A 5 29.37 -32.09 -29.95
N ALA A 6 28.13 -32.53 -29.83
CA ALA A 6 27.00 -31.65 -29.48
C ALA A 6 26.64 -31.59 -27.99
N GLU A 7 27.23 -32.38 -27.10
CA GLU A 7 26.83 -32.45 -25.68
C GLU A 7 27.67 -31.60 -24.71
N ASN A 8 28.71 -30.90 -25.17
CA ASN A 8 29.64 -30.20 -24.24
C ASN A 8 29.42 -28.68 -24.18
N HIS A 9 28.44 -28.09 -24.88
CA HIS A 9 28.18 -26.66 -24.83
C HIS A 9 26.99 -26.24 -23.94
N ALA A 10 26.14 -27.20 -23.54
CA ALA A 10 24.98 -26.92 -22.71
C ALA A 10 25.26 -26.91 -21.19
N GLN A 11 26.46 -27.29 -20.75
CA GLN A 11 26.77 -27.47 -19.34
C GLN A 11 27.60 -26.34 -18.73
N LYS A 12 28.05 -25.37 -19.53
CA LYS A 12 28.87 -24.24 -19.04
C LYS A 12 28.06 -22.99 -18.67
N ASP A 13 26.86 -22.84 -19.18
CA ASP A 13 26.05 -21.62 -18.95
C ASP A 13 25.20 -21.69 -17.67
N PHE A 14 25.05 -22.89 -17.07
CA PHE A 14 24.20 -23.07 -15.86
C PHE A 14 24.88 -22.65 -14.54
N HIS A 15 26.21 -22.40 -14.53
CA HIS A 15 26.91 -21.95 -13.32
C HIS A 15 27.01 -20.41 -13.18
N ALA A 16 26.79 -19.65 -14.25
CA ALA A 16 26.82 -18.19 -14.21
C ALA A 16 25.51 -17.58 -13.67
N GLU A 17 24.36 -18.21 -13.96
CA GLU A 17 23.04 -17.75 -13.48
C GLU A 17 22.88 -17.90 -11.96
N GLY A 18 23.51 -18.93 -11.35
CA GLY A 18 23.43 -19.15 -9.90
C GLY A 18 24.09 -18.06 -9.03
N ASN A 19 25.05 -17.33 -9.60
CA ASN A 19 25.80 -16.31 -8.86
C ASN A 19 25.14 -14.92 -8.99
N MET A 20 24.54 -14.63 -10.14
CA MET A 20 23.81 -13.36 -10.37
C MET A 20 22.55 -13.29 -9.53
N ASP A 21 21.79 -14.36 -9.41
CA ASP A 21 20.64 -14.49 -8.52
C ASP A 21 20.98 -14.27 -7.03
N SER A 22 22.18 -14.66 -6.59
CA SER A 22 22.61 -14.46 -5.19
C SER A 22 22.96 -13.03 -4.88
N GLN A 23 23.59 -12.31 -5.81
CA GLN A 23 23.90 -10.89 -5.67
C GLN A 23 22.63 -10.04 -5.72
N LEU A 24 21.75 -10.31 -6.67
CA LEU A 24 20.45 -9.61 -6.78
C LEU A 24 19.60 -9.78 -5.52
N LEU A 25 19.57 -10.99 -4.96
CA LEU A 25 18.85 -11.24 -3.71
C LEU A 25 19.47 -10.52 -2.51
N GLN A 26 20.79 -10.41 -2.43
CA GLN A 26 21.48 -9.64 -1.39
C GLN A 26 21.22 -8.13 -1.54
N GLU A 27 21.16 -7.63 -2.77
CA GLU A 27 20.81 -6.22 -3.03
C GLU A 27 19.36 -5.94 -2.68
N ILE A 28 18.43 -6.83 -3.03
CA ILE A 28 17.01 -6.73 -2.65
C ILE A 28 16.86 -6.81 -1.11
N GLU A 29 17.58 -7.74 -0.45
CA GLU A 29 17.56 -7.83 1.02
C GLU A 29 18.07 -6.54 1.68
N ARG A 30 19.17 -5.97 1.16
CA ARG A 30 19.71 -4.71 1.65
C ARG A 30 18.73 -3.57 1.41
N TYR A 31 18.20 -3.46 0.20
CA TYR A 31 17.21 -2.44 -0.14
C TYR A 31 15.96 -2.51 0.74
N LEU A 32 15.46 -3.72 1.00
CA LEU A 32 14.33 -3.94 1.92
C LEU A 32 14.66 -3.55 3.35
N GLN A 33 15.87 -3.85 3.84
CA GLN A 33 16.31 -3.45 5.17
C GLN A 33 16.48 -1.94 5.34
N GLU A 34 16.94 -1.25 4.28
CA GLU A 34 17.20 0.20 4.31
C GLU A 34 15.95 1.05 4.07
N ASN A 35 14.99 0.55 3.29
CA ASN A 35 13.87 1.35 2.80
C ASN A 35 12.49 0.87 3.25
N PHE A 36 12.35 -0.35 3.76
CA PHE A 36 11.05 -0.94 4.11
C PHE A 36 11.05 -1.51 5.52
N LEU A 37 10.88 -0.65 6.50
CA LEU A 37 10.47 -1.05 7.86
C LEU A 37 8.95 -1.32 7.94
N ASP A 38 8.29 -1.58 6.81
CA ASP A 38 6.83 -1.52 6.70
C ASP A 38 6.22 -2.81 6.15
N ILE A 39 6.48 -3.97 6.76
CA ILE A 39 5.96 -5.24 6.25
C ILE A 39 5.10 -6.06 7.27
N VAL A 40 4.34 -5.53 8.21
CA VAL A 40 3.47 -6.32 9.15
C VAL A 40 2.21 -6.89 8.48
N ALA A 41 1.76 -6.28 7.39
CA ALA A 41 0.52 -6.70 6.72
C ALA A 41 0.54 -8.11 6.10
N LEU A 42 1.72 -8.70 5.82
CA LEU A 42 1.81 -10.03 5.21
C LEU A 42 1.66 -11.19 6.20
N ARG A 43 1.84 -10.97 7.51
CA ARG A 43 1.70 -12.02 8.52
C ARG A 43 0.23 -12.39 8.75
N GLU A 44 -0.67 -11.41 8.66
CA GLU A 44 -2.12 -11.64 8.79
C GLU A 44 -2.73 -12.19 7.49
N MET A 45 -2.01 -12.11 6.38
CA MET A 45 -2.50 -12.56 5.07
C MET A 45 -2.59 -14.07 4.91
N GLY A 46 -2.05 -14.89 5.80
CA GLY A 46 -2.23 -16.35 5.73
C GLY A 46 -2.00 -16.97 4.35
N VAL A 47 -1.14 -16.39 3.50
CA VAL A 47 -0.91 -16.86 2.12
C VAL A 47 -0.10 -18.15 2.20
N LYS A 48 -0.79 -19.26 2.16
CA LYS A 48 -0.16 -20.56 1.90
C LYS A 48 0.24 -20.61 0.42
N PHE A 49 1.45 -20.15 0.10
CA PHE A 49 2.03 -20.37 -1.22
C PHE A 49 2.46 -21.84 -1.33
N SER A 50 1.66 -22.65 -2.00
CA SER A 50 2.04 -23.99 -2.40
C SER A 50 2.66 -23.94 -3.81
N TYR A 51 3.90 -23.48 -3.92
CA TYR A 51 4.69 -23.69 -5.13
C TYR A 51 5.60 -24.90 -4.93
N ARG A 52 5.39 -25.89 -5.78
CA ARG A 52 6.27 -27.05 -5.89
C ARG A 52 7.55 -26.63 -6.62
N THR A 53 8.49 -25.98 -5.92
CA THR A 53 9.73 -25.46 -6.51
C THR A 53 10.92 -26.35 -6.20
N ARG A 54 11.82 -26.50 -7.19
CA ARG A 54 13.11 -27.21 -7.09
C ARG A 54 14.14 -26.53 -6.16
N HIS A 55 13.77 -25.43 -5.48
CA HIS A 55 14.65 -24.59 -4.65
C HIS A 55 14.29 -24.59 -3.17
N THR A 56 13.81 -25.69 -2.63
CA THR A 56 13.26 -25.78 -1.26
C THR A 56 14.22 -25.28 -0.16
N GLY A 57 15.52 -25.51 -0.27
CA GLY A 57 16.49 -25.07 0.74
C GLY A 57 16.73 -23.55 0.75
N ARG A 58 16.79 -22.92 -0.42
CA ARG A 58 17.04 -21.47 -0.56
C ARG A 58 15.82 -20.64 -0.18
N ILE A 59 14.63 -21.10 -0.55
CA ILE A 59 13.36 -20.48 -0.15
C ILE A 59 13.18 -20.50 1.36
N GLY A 60 13.60 -21.56 2.04
CA GLY A 60 13.55 -21.66 3.50
C GLY A 60 14.39 -20.59 4.19
N GLN A 61 15.61 -20.32 3.72
CA GLN A 61 16.50 -19.30 4.27
C GLN A 61 15.97 -17.88 4.02
N ILE A 62 15.47 -17.62 2.81
CA ILE A 62 14.85 -16.32 2.46
C ILE A 62 13.60 -16.09 3.32
N ARG A 63 12.76 -17.11 3.46
CA ARG A 63 11.57 -17.04 4.31
C ARG A 63 11.91 -16.68 5.74
N GLU A 64 12.91 -17.32 6.34
CA GLU A 64 13.32 -17.03 7.73
C GLU A 64 13.80 -15.58 7.91
N LYS A 65 14.55 -15.05 6.93
CA LYS A 65 14.99 -13.65 6.94
C LYS A 65 13.80 -12.68 6.79
N LEU A 66 12.91 -12.96 5.84
CA LEU A 66 11.70 -12.17 5.63
C LEU A 66 10.77 -12.19 6.85
N GLU A 67 10.60 -13.32 7.53
CA GLU A 67 9.80 -13.42 8.76
C GLU A 67 10.36 -12.51 9.89
N LYS A 68 11.71 -12.38 9.98
CA LYS A 68 12.33 -11.44 10.93
C LYS A 68 12.04 -9.98 10.57
N ILE A 69 12.07 -9.64 9.28
CA ILE A 69 11.69 -8.31 8.79
C ILE A 69 10.20 -8.07 9.05
N PHE A 70 9.35 -9.03 8.72
CA PHE A 70 7.90 -8.97 8.93
C PHE A 70 7.48 -8.80 10.40
N ALA A 71 8.32 -9.19 11.33
CA ALA A 71 8.04 -9.00 12.75
C ALA A 71 8.11 -7.54 13.22
N HIS A 72 8.62 -6.62 12.38
CA HIS A 72 8.81 -5.19 12.70
C HIS A 72 7.93 -4.27 11.86
N PHE A 73 6.83 -4.80 11.33
CA PHE A 73 5.92 -4.03 10.48
C PHE A 73 5.18 -2.91 11.22
N GLU A 74 5.00 -1.78 10.57
CA GLU A 74 4.09 -0.74 11.02
C GLU A 74 2.63 -1.21 10.92
N ASP A 75 1.73 -0.52 11.62
CA ASP A 75 0.30 -0.77 11.55
C ASP A 75 -0.23 -0.71 10.11
N SER A 76 -1.14 -1.61 9.78
CA SER A 76 -1.83 -1.59 8.49
C SER A 76 -2.64 -0.29 8.30
N PHE A 77 -3.04 -0.02 7.06
CA PHE A 77 -3.96 1.09 6.76
C PHE A 77 -5.19 1.09 7.69
N SER A 78 -5.83 -0.06 7.83
CA SER A 78 -7.04 -0.20 8.68
C SER A 78 -6.75 0.09 10.14
N GLN A 79 -5.68 -0.45 10.70
CA GLN A 79 -5.28 -0.22 12.09
C GLN A 79 -4.97 1.26 12.31
N ARG A 80 -4.22 1.86 11.40
CA ARG A 80 -3.87 3.28 11.46
C ARG A 80 -5.09 4.19 11.37
N LEU A 81 -6.02 3.88 10.46
CA LEU A 81 -7.29 4.61 10.34
C LEU A 81 -8.07 4.55 11.65
N MET A 82 -8.22 3.38 12.26
CA MET A 82 -8.95 3.23 13.53
C MET A 82 -8.25 3.99 14.68
N GLN A 83 -6.92 4.02 14.72
CA GLN A 83 -6.17 4.84 15.68
C GLN A 83 -6.43 6.34 15.50
N LEU A 84 -6.43 6.82 14.24
CA LEU A 84 -6.69 8.23 13.93
C LEU A 84 -8.13 8.63 14.30
N ILE A 85 -9.12 7.77 14.02
CA ILE A 85 -10.51 7.99 14.44
C ILE A 85 -10.60 8.16 15.96
N ARG A 86 -10.01 7.24 16.72
CA ARG A 86 -9.97 7.32 18.19
C ARG A 86 -9.22 8.57 18.67
N LYS A 87 -8.04 8.85 18.10
CA LYS A 87 -7.23 10.03 18.44
C LYS A 87 -7.99 11.35 18.23
N LYS A 88 -8.82 11.42 17.18
CA LYS A 88 -9.64 12.60 16.87
C LYS A 88 -10.96 12.64 17.66
N GLY A 89 -11.25 11.65 18.50
CA GLY A 89 -12.46 11.58 19.32
C GLY A 89 -13.75 11.46 18.51
N LYS A 90 -13.66 11.00 17.26
CA LYS A 90 -14.81 10.85 16.35
C LYS A 90 -15.33 9.41 16.38
N SER A 91 -16.62 9.24 16.11
CA SER A 91 -17.20 7.91 15.90
C SER A 91 -16.99 7.45 14.46
N GLU A 92 -16.94 6.15 14.23
CA GLU A 92 -16.86 5.57 12.88
C GLU A 92 -18.01 6.07 11.98
N VAL A 93 -19.21 6.19 12.58
CA VAL A 93 -20.42 6.64 11.87
C VAL A 93 -20.30 8.08 11.39
N GLU A 94 -19.80 8.98 12.21
CA GLU A 94 -19.55 10.37 11.84
C GLU A 94 -18.52 10.44 10.71
N VAL A 95 -17.44 9.66 10.81
CA VAL A 95 -16.35 9.68 9.81
C VAL A 95 -16.84 9.22 8.44
N TYR A 96 -17.50 8.06 8.33
CA TYR A 96 -17.93 7.59 7.01
C TYR A 96 -19.05 8.46 6.42
N LYS A 97 -19.95 9.00 7.24
CA LYS A 97 -20.99 9.93 6.78
C LYS A 97 -20.38 11.26 6.27
N LYS A 98 -19.46 11.86 7.05
CA LYS A 98 -18.76 13.08 6.64
C LYS A 98 -17.89 12.86 5.40
N ALA A 99 -17.32 11.66 5.24
CA ALA A 99 -16.55 11.27 4.06
C ALA A 99 -17.43 10.91 2.84
N GLN A 100 -18.76 10.89 2.99
CA GLN A 100 -19.71 10.43 1.96
C GLN A 100 -19.36 9.02 1.44
N LEU A 101 -18.98 8.11 2.35
CA LEU A 101 -18.65 6.72 2.03
C LEU A 101 -19.81 5.80 2.42
N ASP A 102 -20.03 4.76 1.60
CA ASP A 102 -21.00 3.72 1.93
C ASP A 102 -20.60 2.96 3.21
N ARG A 103 -21.59 2.64 4.04
CA ARG A 103 -21.37 1.88 5.28
C ARG A 103 -20.71 0.52 5.05
N ARG A 104 -21.04 -0.16 3.93
CA ARG A 104 -20.46 -1.47 3.60
C ARG A 104 -18.99 -1.33 3.26
N LEU A 105 -18.62 -0.28 2.51
CA LEU A 105 -17.23 0.03 2.20
C LEU A 105 -16.45 0.30 3.49
N PHE A 106 -16.98 1.11 4.41
CA PHE A 106 -16.33 1.39 5.68
C PHE A 106 -16.21 0.13 6.56
N SER A 107 -17.24 -0.71 6.61
CA SER A 107 -17.17 -2.00 7.31
C SER A 107 -16.07 -2.89 6.73
N LYS A 108 -15.92 -2.93 5.40
CA LYS A 108 -14.86 -3.69 4.72
C LYS A 108 -13.46 -3.13 5.07
N LEU A 109 -13.30 -1.81 5.12
CA LEU A 109 -12.06 -1.15 5.56
C LEU A 109 -11.64 -1.57 6.97
N ARG A 110 -12.61 -1.80 7.86
CA ARG A 110 -12.35 -2.19 9.25
C ARG A 110 -12.03 -3.68 9.39
N THR A 111 -12.69 -4.55 8.63
CA THR A 111 -12.66 -6.01 8.86
C THR A 111 -11.73 -6.77 7.93
N ASP A 112 -11.42 -6.21 6.76
CA ASP A 112 -10.57 -6.85 5.76
C ASP A 112 -9.23 -6.11 5.63
N ALA A 113 -8.20 -6.64 6.29
CA ALA A 113 -6.85 -6.08 6.27
C ALA A 113 -6.21 -6.09 4.87
N ARG A 114 -6.76 -6.88 3.93
CA ARG A 114 -6.29 -6.94 2.52
C ARG A 114 -6.96 -5.92 1.63
N TYR A 115 -8.05 -5.32 2.10
CA TYR A 115 -8.78 -4.37 1.32
C TYR A 115 -8.07 -3.03 1.29
N THR A 116 -7.63 -2.61 0.10
CA THR A 116 -7.08 -1.28 -0.13
C THR A 116 -8.14 -0.40 -0.77
N PRO A 117 -8.58 0.68 -0.11
CA PRO A 117 -9.55 1.60 -0.69
C PRO A 117 -8.94 2.39 -1.84
N SER A 118 -9.77 3.00 -2.68
CA SER A 118 -9.30 3.92 -3.71
C SER A 118 -8.66 5.17 -3.07
N LYS A 119 -7.71 5.79 -3.78
CA LYS A 119 -7.09 7.04 -3.32
C LYS A 119 -8.12 8.12 -2.99
N ARG A 120 -9.20 8.23 -3.79
CA ARG A 120 -10.30 9.18 -3.55
C ARG A 120 -10.99 8.92 -2.22
N ASN A 121 -11.27 7.67 -1.90
CA ASN A 121 -11.91 7.30 -0.62
C ASN A 121 -10.99 7.58 0.56
N ILE A 122 -9.67 7.36 0.41
CA ILE A 122 -8.69 7.74 1.44
C ILE A 122 -8.68 9.25 1.64
N MET A 123 -8.70 10.03 0.57
CA MET A 123 -8.72 11.49 0.67
C MET A 123 -10.02 12.01 1.31
N ALA A 124 -11.17 11.40 0.99
CA ALA A 124 -12.41 11.71 1.70
C ALA A 124 -12.31 11.44 3.21
N LEU A 125 -11.65 10.35 3.62
CA LEU A 125 -11.36 10.05 5.03
C LEU A 125 -10.38 11.06 5.65
N VAL A 126 -9.34 11.47 4.92
CA VAL A 126 -8.38 12.51 5.35
C VAL A 126 -9.12 13.82 5.68
N ILE A 127 -10.01 14.25 4.78
CA ILE A 127 -10.83 15.47 4.95
C ILE A 127 -11.81 15.30 6.12
N SER A 128 -12.53 14.18 6.19
CA SER A 128 -13.51 13.94 7.26
C SER A 128 -12.90 13.90 8.66
N LEU A 129 -11.67 13.41 8.76
CA LEU A 129 -10.89 13.33 10.01
C LEU A 129 -10.10 14.62 10.30
N GLU A 130 -10.09 15.57 9.39
CA GLU A 130 -9.34 16.82 9.51
C GLU A 130 -7.86 16.55 9.81
N LEU A 131 -7.25 15.66 9.01
CA LEU A 131 -5.86 15.27 9.16
C LEU A 131 -4.94 16.39 8.65
N ASN A 132 -3.84 16.62 9.37
CA ASN A 132 -2.77 17.48 8.84
C ASN A 132 -1.99 16.74 7.74
N MET A 133 -1.12 17.47 7.03
CA MET A 133 -0.36 16.92 5.89
C MET A 133 0.42 15.66 6.26
N LYS A 134 1.12 15.65 7.41
CA LYS A 134 1.91 14.49 7.85
C LYS A 134 1.02 13.25 8.13
N GLU A 135 -0.13 13.44 8.78
CA GLU A 135 -1.08 12.36 9.04
C GLU A 135 -1.73 11.84 7.74
N ALA A 136 -2.00 12.75 6.78
CA ALA A 136 -2.55 12.42 5.47
C ALA A 136 -1.57 11.60 4.62
N GLU A 137 -0.31 12.03 4.55
CA GLU A 137 0.76 11.33 3.84
C GLU A 137 1.05 9.94 4.45
N ASP A 138 1.08 9.83 5.80
CA ASP A 138 1.23 8.55 6.49
C ASP A 138 0.09 7.59 6.13
N LEU A 139 -1.16 8.06 6.14
CA LEU A 139 -2.32 7.22 5.82
C LEU A 139 -2.32 6.79 4.35
N LEU A 140 -1.99 7.70 3.42
CA LEU A 140 -1.87 7.39 1.99
C LEU A 140 -0.78 6.37 1.72
N ARG A 141 0.41 6.55 2.30
CA ARG A 141 1.57 5.67 2.15
C ARG A 141 1.23 4.23 2.56
N ARG A 142 0.50 4.04 3.66
CA ARG A 142 0.07 2.71 4.14
C ARG A 142 -0.89 2.01 3.17
N ALA A 143 -1.56 2.74 2.31
CA ALA A 143 -2.39 2.20 1.23
C ALA A 143 -1.65 2.13 -0.12
N GLY A 144 -0.35 2.42 -0.15
CA GLY A 144 0.46 2.42 -1.37
C GLY A 144 0.24 3.64 -2.27
N TYR A 145 -0.27 4.76 -1.72
CA TYR A 145 -0.49 6.00 -2.46
C TYR A 145 0.40 7.13 -1.95
N ALA A 146 0.57 8.14 -2.79
CA ALA A 146 1.22 9.41 -2.46
C ALA A 146 0.50 10.58 -3.14
N LEU A 147 0.68 11.80 -2.62
CA LEU A 147 0.27 13.02 -3.31
C LEU A 147 1.35 13.42 -4.31
N SER A 148 0.97 13.50 -5.59
CA SER A 148 1.86 13.92 -6.67
C SER A 148 1.81 15.43 -6.86
N SER A 149 2.96 16.06 -7.09
CA SER A 149 3.04 17.48 -7.45
C SER A 149 2.69 17.75 -8.92
N THR A 150 2.49 16.71 -9.75
CA THR A 150 2.19 16.82 -11.18
C THR A 150 0.72 16.56 -11.50
N ARG A 151 -0.08 16.10 -10.55
CA ARG A 151 -1.51 15.80 -10.73
C ARG A 151 -2.34 16.91 -10.12
N LYS A 152 -3.24 17.51 -10.91
CA LYS A 152 -4.08 18.64 -10.46
C LYS A 152 -4.90 18.30 -9.21
N GLU A 153 -5.54 17.13 -9.19
CA GLU A 153 -6.31 16.68 -8.03
C GLU A 153 -5.48 16.61 -6.74
N ASP A 154 -4.25 16.14 -6.82
CA ASP A 154 -3.36 16.01 -5.66
C ASP A 154 -2.88 17.39 -5.16
N VAL A 155 -2.61 18.31 -6.08
CA VAL A 155 -2.21 19.68 -5.76
C VAL A 155 -3.36 20.44 -5.10
N ILE A 156 -4.60 20.29 -5.60
CA ILE A 156 -5.80 20.89 -4.99
C ILE A 156 -6.00 20.35 -3.57
N LEU A 157 -5.94 19.03 -3.41
CA LEU A 157 -6.12 18.41 -2.09
C LEU A 157 -5.04 18.83 -1.09
N ARG A 158 -3.78 18.92 -1.54
CA ARG A 158 -2.68 19.45 -0.73
C ARG A 158 -2.97 20.87 -0.26
N TYR A 159 -3.40 21.75 -1.17
CA TYR A 159 -3.76 23.13 -0.83
C TYR A 159 -4.80 23.19 0.29
N PHE A 160 -5.91 22.46 0.18
CA PHE A 160 -6.97 22.46 1.19
C PHE A 160 -6.47 21.95 2.55
N ILE A 161 -5.66 20.90 2.57
CA ILE A 161 -5.09 20.37 3.82
C ILE A 161 -4.15 21.38 4.48
N GLU A 162 -3.30 22.07 3.69
CA GLU A 162 -2.38 23.10 4.17
C GLU A 162 -3.12 24.33 4.72
N GLN A 163 -4.22 24.72 4.08
CA GLN A 163 -5.10 25.79 4.57
C GLN A 163 -5.99 25.36 5.75
N ARG A 164 -5.99 24.07 6.12
CA ARG A 164 -6.87 23.46 7.13
C ARG A 164 -8.36 23.65 6.80
N GLU A 165 -8.68 23.67 5.53
CA GLU A 165 -10.04 23.73 5.04
C GLU A 165 -10.55 22.31 4.73
N TYR A 166 -11.55 21.85 5.47
CA TYR A 166 -12.01 20.46 5.44
C TYR A 166 -13.48 20.33 5.07
N ASP A 167 -14.01 21.31 4.32
CA ASP A 167 -15.34 21.23 3.72
C ASP A 167 -15.28 20.35 2.46
N LEU A 168 -15.81 19.12 2.58
CA LEU A 168 -15.82 18.15 1.48
C LEU A 168 -16.64 18.62 0.28
N PHE A 169 -17.74 19.39 0.51
CA PHE A 169 -18.56 19.91 -0.58
C PHE A 169 -17.79 20.96 -1.37
N LEU A 170 -17.19 21.94 -0.68
CA LEU A 170 -16.36 22.96 -1.32
C LEU A 170 -15.20 22.33 -2.11
N ILE A 171 -14.54 21.33 -1.54
CA ILE A 171 -13.44 20.60 -2.23
C ILE A 171 -13.96 19.91 -3.48
N ASN A 172 -15.12 19.27 -3.41
CA ASN A 172 -15.75 18.61 -4.55
C ASN A 172 -16.19 19.62 -5.63
N ASP A 173 -16.74 20.76 -5.26
CA ASP A 173 -17.08 21.84 -6.20
C ASP A 173 -15.83 22.34 -6.94
N VAL A 174 -14.70 22.50 -6.25
CA VAL A 174 -13.45 22.91 -6.89
C VAL A 174 -12.90 21.79 -7.78
N LEU A 175 -12.96 20.53 -7.38
CA LEU A 175 -12.54 19.40 -8.22
C LEU A 175 -13.39 19.33 -9.49
N ASP A 176 -14.71 19.47 -9.37
CA ASP A 176 -15.65 19.46 -10.51
C ASP A 176 -15.41 20.65 -11.45
N TYR A 177 -15.18 21.84 -10.91
CA TYR A 177 -14.82 23.03 -11.70
C TYR A 177 -13.62 22.81 -12.62
N TYR A 178 -12.64 21.99 -12.17
CA TYR A 178 -11.48 21.61 -12.97
C TYR A 178 -11.71 20.35 -13.81
N GLY A 179 -12.92 19.79 -13.85
CA GLY A 179 -13.27 18.56 -14.57
C GLY A 179 -12.61 17.31 -13.98
N LEU A 180 -12.35 17.30 -12.67
CA LEU A 180 -11.71 16.19 -11.94
C LEU A 180 -12.76 15.37 -11.19
N SER A 181 -12.41 14.12 -10.89
CA SER A 181 -13.29 13.25 -10.12
C SER A 181 -13.43 13.73 -8.68
N ILE A 182 -14.65 13.83 -8.20
CA ILE A 182 -14.98 14.20 -6.81
C ILE A 182 -14.55 13.11 -5.81
N LEU A 183 -14.41 13.48 -4.54
CA LEU A 183 -14.12 12.58 -3.43
C LEU A 183 -15.38 11.89 -2.92
N GLY A 184 -15.20 10.74 -2.28
CA GLY A 184 -16.29 9.93 -1.75
C GLY A 184 -16.90 8.98 -2.79
N ASP A 185 -17.98 8.28 -2.41
CA ASP A 185 -18.74 7.46 -3.33
C ASP A 185 -19.71 8.33 -4.13
N SER A 186 -19.53 8.38 -5.43
CA SER A 186 -20.41 9.12 -6.37
C SER A 186 -21.83 8.51 -6.49
N ALA A 187 -22.22 7.64 -5.58
CA ALA A 187 -23.46 6.87 -5.63
C ALA A 187 -24.60 7.46 -4.78
N VAL A 188 -24.53 8.76 -4.44
CA VAL A 188 -25.66 9.45 -3.81
C VAL A 188 -26.28 10.39 -4.85
N HIS A 189 -27.03 9.80 -5.75
CA HIS A 189 -28.09 10.48 -6.50
C HIS A 189 -29.41 9.81 -6.18
#